data_e213197272daed919ec53f1fd756f35b
#
_entry.id   e213197272daed919ec53f1fd756f35b
#
_cell.length_a   1.000
_cell.length_b   1.000
_cell.length_c   1.000
_cell.angle_alpha   90.00
_cell.angle_beta   90.00
_cell.angle_gamma   90.00
#
_symmetry.space_group_name_H-M   'P 1'
#
loop_
_entity.id
_entity.type
_entity.pdbx_description
1 polymer ?
#
loop_
_entity_poly.entity_id
_entity_poly.type
_entity_poly.pdbx_seq_one_letter_code
_entity_poly.pdbx_strand_id
1 'polypeptide(L)' 'MSSDELVKALARLGYLVNRQTGSHIRLTTQRNGEHHVTIPAHDAIKIGTLSAILNEVATHAGLSRDELLEVLFS' A
#
# COMPACT_ATOMS: atom_id res chain seq x y z
N MET A 1 -4.24 -11.69 1.96
CA MET A 1 -3.66 -10.58 2.75
C MET A 1 -4.76 -9.67 3.26
N SER A 2 -4.73 -9.34 4.53
CA SER A 2 -5.69 -8.40 5.11
C SER A 2 -5.25 -6.96 4.90
N SER A 3 -6.21 -6.03 5.04
CA SER A 3 -5.89 -4.61 4.97
C SER A 3 -4.92 -4.19 6.08
N ASP A 4 -5.05 -4.77 7.29
CA ASP A 4 -4.14 -4.46 8.39
C ASP A 4 -2.69 -4.88 8.08
N GLU A 5 -2.52 -6.04 7.48
CA GLU A 5 -1.20 -6.50 7.05
C GLU A 5 -0.60 -5.58 5.99
N LEU A 6 -1.42 -5.16 5.05
CA LEU A 6 -0.96 -4.27 3.98
C LEU A 6 -0.60 -2.89 4.53
N VAL A 7 -1.38 -2.34 5.45
CA VAL A 7 -1.06 -1.07 6.12
C VAL A 7 0.30 -1.14 6.80
N LYS A 8 0.57 -2.21 7.53
CA LYS A 8 1.86 -2.39 8.20
C LYS A 8 3.02 -2.49 7.20
N ALA A 9 2.80 -3.22 6.12
CA ALA A 9 3.83 -3.36 5.09
C ALA A 9 4.13 -2.02 4.42
N LEU A 10 3.11 -1.27 4.03
CA LEU A 10 3.27 0.01 3.35
C LEU A 10 3.91 1.08 4.24
N ALA A 11 3.83 0.94 5.57
CA ALA A 11 4.50 1.85 6.48
C ALA A 11 6.01 1.85 6.27
N ARG A 12 6.59 0.77 5.76
CA ARG A 12 8.02 0.68 5.45
C ARG A 12 8.45 1.65 4.35
N LEU A 13 7.50 2.08 3.52
CA LEU A 13 7.74 3.07 2.48
C LEU A 13 7.17 4.45 2.85
N GLY A 14 6.87 4.65 4.14
CA GLY A 14 6.41 5.93 4.63
C GLY A 14 4.92 6.18 4.47
N TYR A 15 4.15 5.19 3.99
CA TYR A 15 2.71 5.34 3.89
C TYR A 15 2.07 5.25 5.26
N LEU A 16 1.36 6.29 5.64
CA LEU A 16 0.65 6.34 6.92
C LEU A 16 -0.84 6.59 6.66
N VAL A 17 -1.68 5.95 7.46
CA VAL A 17 -3.13 6.16 7.36
C VAL A 17 -3.43 7.60 7.71
N ASN A 18 -4.07 8.33 6.80
CA ASN A 18 -4.49 9.69 7.05
C ASN A 18 -6.01 9.84 7.06
N ARG A 19 -6.74 8.82 6.63
CA ARG A 19 -8.20 8.85 6.65
C ARG A 19 -8.73 7.43 6.58
N GLN A 20 -9.78 7.15 7.34
CA GLN A 20 -10.51 5.89 7.25
C GLN A 20 -11.99 6.16 7.29
N THR A 21 -12.69 5.68 6.27
CA THR A 21 -14.14 5.62 6.25
C THR A 21 -14.52 4.14 6.31
N GLY A 22 -15.76 3.80 6.56
CA GLY A 22 -16.16 2.42 6.87
C GLY A 22 -15.50 1.33 6.03
N SER A 23 -15.45 1.48 4.71
CA SER A 23 -14.95 0.44 3.81
C SER A 23 -13.63 0.77 3.13
N HIS A 24 -13.04 1.94 3.39
CA HIS A 24 -11.81 2.36 2.72
C HIS A 24 -10.82 2.98 3.69
N ILE A 25 -9.54 2.68 3.48
CA ILE A 25 -8.44 3.23 4.25
C ILE A 25 -7.54 4.00 3.28
N ARG A 26 -7.33 5.28 3.54
CA ARG A 26 -6.46 6.11 2.71
C ARG A 26 -5.12 6.29 3.42
N LEU A 27 -4.04 6.01 2.69
CA LEU A 27 -2.68 6.19 3.18
C LEU A 27 -1.96 7.22 2.32
N THR A 28 -1.01 7.91 2.93
CA THR A 28 -0.22 8.93 2.25
C THR A 28 1.25 8.78 2.64
N THR A 29 2.13 8.92 1.66
CA THR A 29 3.57 9.04 1.88
C THR A 29 4.05 10.38 1.33
N GLN A 30 5.15 10.88 1.91
CA GLN A 30 5.86 12.04 1.39
C GLN A 30 7.16 11.63 0.69
N ARG A 31 7.52 10.37 0.74
CA ARG A 31 8.75 9.87 0.11
C ARG A 31 8.60 9.91 -1.40
N ASN A 32 9.60 10.45 -2.08
CA ASN A 32 9.60 10.65 -3.54
C ASN A 32 8.43 11.51 -4.02
N GLY A 33 7.98 12.45 -3.17
CA GLY A 33 6.82 13.29 -3.44
C GLY A 33 5.55 12.70 -2.81
N GLU A 34 4.56 13.53 -2.66
CA GLU A 34 3.31 13.12 -2.03
C GLU A 34 2.55 12.12 -2.90
N HIS A 35 2.15 11.02 -2.31
CA HIS A 35 1.40 9.99 -3.01
C HIS A 35 0.37 9.35 -2.09
N HIS A 36 -0.82 9.15 -2.61
CA HIS A 36 -1.93 8.57 -1.87
C HIS A 36 -2.33 7.23 -2.47
N VAL A 37 -2.65 6.27 -1.61
CA VAL A 37 -3.28 5.03 -2.03
C VAL A 37 -4.51 4.80 -1.16
N THR A 38 -5.55 4.22 -1.74
CA THR A 38 -6.74 3.83 -1.02
C THR A 38 -6.88 2.32 -1.10
N ILE A 39 -7.02 1.68 0.06
CA ILE A 39 -7.17 0.23 0.12
C ILE A 39 -8.52 -0.12 0.75
N PRO A 40 -9.16 -1.21 0.29
CA PRO A 40 -10.41 -1.65 0.89
C PRO A 40 -10.15 -2.23 2.28
N ALA A 41 -11.05 -1.94 3.23
CA ALA A 41 -10.95 -2.45 4.60
C ALA A 41 -11.54 -3.85 4.66
N HIS A 42 -10.75 -4.86 4.28
CA HIS A 42 -11.18 -6.26 4.22
C HIS A 42 -10.17 -7.18 4.91
N ASP A 43 -10.67 -8.29 5.44
CA ASP A 43 -9.81 -9.35 6.00
C ASP A 43 -9.02 -10.05 4.92
N ALA A 44 -9.57 -10.11 3.71
CA ALA A 44 -8.89 -10.70 2.55
C ALA A 44 -9.08 -9.78 1.34
N ILE A 45 -8.02 -9.07 0.96
CA ILE A 45 -8.03 -8.21 -0.22
C ILE A 45 -7.94 -9.10 -1.46
N LYS A 46 -8.79 -8.85 -2.44
CA LYS A 46 -8.78 -9.60 -3.70
C LYS A 46 -7.44 -9.44 -4.40
N ILE A 47 -6.97 -10.51 -5.04
CA ILE A 47 -5.67 -10.55 -5.70
C ILE A 47 -5.52 -9.43 -6.74
N GLY A 48 -6.55 -9.19 -7.54
CA GLY A 48 -6.49 -8.13 -8.55
C GLY A 48 -6.35 -6.75 -7.94
N THR A 49 -7.08 -6.47 -6.87
CA THR A 49 -7.01 -5.21 -6.14
C THR A 49 -5.63 -5.04 -5.51
N LEU A 50 -5.14 -6.08 -4.85
CA LEU A 50 -3.81 -6.06 -4.23
C LEU A 50 -2.72 -5.81 -5.27
N SER A 51 -2.80 -6.49 -6.41
CA SER A 51 -1.83 -6.33 -7.48
C SER A 51 -1.81 -4.90 -8.02
N ALA A 52 -2.99 -4.29 -8.21
CA ALA A 52 -3.08 -2.91 -8.67
C ALA A 52 -2.45 -1.93 -7.66
N ILE A 53 -2.71 -2.13 -6.37
CA ILE A 53 -2.13 -1.30 -5.33
C ILE A 53 -0.60 -1.41 -5.32
N LEU A 54 -0.09 -2.64 -5.40
CA LEU A 54 1.36 -2.87 -5.39
C LEU A 54 2.03 -2.27 -6.64
N ASN A 55 1.40 -2.35 -7.80
CA ASN A 55 1.92 -1.73 -9.01
C ASN A 55 2.00 -0.21 -8.89
N GLU A 56 0.98 0.40 -8.33
CA GLU A 56 0.94 1.84 -8.11
C GLU A 56 2.03 2.29 -7.15
N VAL A 57 2.21 1.56 -6.05
CA VAL A 57 3.25 1.85 -5.07
C VAL A 57 4.65 1.66 -5.67
N ALA A 58 4.86 0.57 -6.41
CA ALA A 58 6.15 0.31 -7.06
C ALA A 58 6.52 1.43 -8.04
N THR A 59 5.56 1.86 -8.83
CA THR A 59 5.77 2.96 -9.79
C THR A 59 6.18 4.24 -9.07
N HIS A 60 5.47 4.60 -8.01
CA HIS A 60 5.80 5.81 -7.26
C HIS A 60 7.17 5.71 -6.58
N ALA A 61 7.50 4.55 -6.02
CA ALA A 61 8.77 4.34 -5.33
C ALA A 61 9.96 4.14 -6.28
N GLY A 62 9.71 3.97 -7.58
CA GLY A 62 10.77 3.71 -8.55
C GLY A 62 11.37 2.32 -8.40
N LEU A 63 10.58 1.36 -7.95
CA LEU A 63 11.02 -0.02 -7.71
C LEU A 63 10.38 -0.99 -8.69
N SER A 64 11.08 -2.07 -8.99
CA SER A 64 10.45 -3.21 -9.67
C SER A 64 9.50 -3.90 -8.70
N ARG A 65 8.63 -4.76 -9.22
CA ARG A 65 7.72 -5.53 -8.40
C ARG A 65 8.47 -6.37 -7.37
N ASP A 66 9.55 -7.05 -7.80
CA ASP A 66 10.35 -7.90 -6.92
C ASP A 66 11.04 -7.07 -5.83
N GLU A 67 11.60 -5.93 -6.20
CA GLU A 67 12.22 -5.03 -5.22
C GLU A 67 11.20 -4.53 -4.20
N LEU A 68 9.99 -4.19 -4.66
CA LEU A 68 8.93 -3.77 -3.76
C LEU A 68 8.57 -4.86 -2.76
N LEU A 69 8.37 -6.09 -3.23
CA LEU A 69 8.01 -7.20 -2.36
C LEU A 69 9.10 -7.47 -1.32
N GLU A 70 10.36 -7.30 -1.71
CA GLU A 70 11.48 -7.45 -0.79
C GLU A 70 11.42 -6.40 0.32
N VAL A 71 11.14 -5.15 -0.03
CA VAL A 71 11.04 -4.06 0.95
C VAL A 71 9.86 -4.28 1.90
N LEU A 72 8.71 -4.69 1.36
CA LEU A 72 7.50 -4.79 2.16
C LEU A 72 7.44 -6.02 3.04
N PHE A 73 8.04 -7.13 2.60
CA PHE A 73 7.78 -8.44 3.22
C PHE A 73 9.04 -9.22 3.62
N SER A 74 10.18 -8.58 3.57
CA SER A 74 11.41 -9.26 4.02
C SER A 74 11.72 -9.02 5.50
#